data_bc22e0450a6e558133593923c3a380d4
#
_entry.id   bc22e0450a6e558133593923c3a380d4
#
_cell.length_a   1.000
_cell.length_b   1.000
_cell.length_c   1.000
_cell.angle_alpha   90.00
_cell.angle_beta   90.00
_cell.angle_gamma   90.00
#
_symmetry.space_group_name_H-M   'P 1'
#
loop_
_entity.id
_entity.type
_entity.pdbx_description
1 polymer ?
#
loop_
_entity_poly.entity_id
_entity_poly.type
_entity_poly.pdbx_seq_one_letter_code
_entity_poly.pdbx_strand_id
1 'polypeptide(L)'
;MIDIQLLRKDIDNVAARLATRKFQLDVAGFNAIEAERKAIQTRTEELQGKRNSLSKQIGMLKGKGEDTSAVMAEVAGIGDELKANETALAQVQEKMAQFMQNIPNLPHESVPAGQDESGNVEVRKVGTPRQFDFEVKDHVDVGAPLGLDFDTATKLTGSRFSVMKGGIARLHRALAQYMLDTHTGRHGYTECYTPYMVNADSLRGTGQLPKFEEDLFSVKKGGVEGQGETFYLIPTSEVSLTNMVRDEIVALDQLPIKITAHTPCFRSEAGSYGRDTRGMIRQHQFDKVELVQIVQPEKSYEALEEMVGQAEFVLQSLGLPYRVMSLCTGDMGFGAAKTYDLEVWLPAQNTYREISSLSNTEAFQARRMQARFRNAQNKPEMLHTLNGSGLAVGRTLVAVLENYQQADGSVVVPEVLRPYMGGLERLTPAA
;
A
#
# COMPACT_ATOMS: atom_id res chain seq x y z
N MET A 1 0.17 -2.70 10.89
CA MET A 1 -0.86 -2.95 11.93
C MET A 1 -0.89 -1.81 12.94
N ILE A 2 -2.02 -1.58 13.60
CA ILE A 2 -2.11 -0.60 14.71
C ILE A 2 -1.30 -1.07 15.91
N ASP A 3 -0.99 -0.13 16.83
CA ASP A 3 -0.28 -0.48 18.06
C ASP A 3 -1.22 -1.21 19.02
N ILE A 4 -0.83 -2.41 19.45
CA ILE A 4 -1.59 -3.21 20.43
C ILE A 4 -1.78 -2.48 21.76
N GLN A 5 -0.86 -1.57 22.12
CA GLN A 5 -0.99 -0.78 23.35
C GLN A 5 -2.22 0.14 23.33
N LEU A 6 -2.65 0.59 22.15
CA LEU A 6 -3.88 1.38 22.01
C LEU A 6 -5.11 0.55 22.43
N LEU A 7 -5.16 -0.72 21.98
CA LEU A 7 -6.23 -1.65 22.37
C LEU A 7 -6.21 -1.98 23.86
N ARG A 8 -5.03 -2.19 24.42
CA ARG A 8 -4.86 -2.47 25.86
C ARG A 8 -5.24 -1.29 26.75
N LYS A 9 -5.04 -0.06 26.26
CA LYS A 9 -5.28 1.16 27.03
C LYS A 9 -6.74 1.61 26.95
N ASP A 10 -7.34 1.60 25.76
CA ASP A 10 -8.69 2.13 25.53
C ASP A 10 -9.31 1.47 24.29
N ILE A 11 -9.77 0.24 24.46
CA ILE A 11 -10.33 -0.55 23.37
C ILE A 11 -11.65 0.04 22.82
N ASP A 12 -12.44 0.67 23.70
CA ASP A 12 -13.74 1.23 23.30
C ASP A 12 -13.56 2.44 22.37
N ASN A 13 -12.59 3.29 22.64
CA ASN A 13 -12.23 4.40 21.76
C ASN A 13 -11.70 3.89 20.41
N VAL A 14 -10.82 2.89 20.43
CA VAL A 14 -10.31 2.27 19.19
C VAL A 14 -11.46 1.66 18.39
N ALA A 15 -12.38 0.94 19.03
CA ALA A 15 -13.55 0.35 18.39
C ALA A 15 -14.45 1.43 17.76
N ALA A 16 -14.70 2.53 18.47
CA ALA A 16 -15.50 3.65 17.96
C ALA A 16 -14.85 4.30 16.71
N ARG A 17 -13.54 4.53 16.74
CA ARG A 17 -12.80 5.06 15.58
C ARG A 17 -12.81 4.10 14.39
N LEU A 18 -12.66 2.80 14.61
CA LEU A 18 -12.72 1.79 13.57
C LEU A 18 -14.13 1.65 12.98
N ALA A 19 -15.17 1.85 13.78
CA ALA A 19 -16.57 1.82 13.30
C ALA A 19 -16.83 2.90 12.25
N THR A 20 -16.17 4.07 12.30
CA THR A 20 -16.26 5.10 11.25
C THR A 20 -15.73 4.60 9.89
N ARG A 21 -14.90 3.55 9.90
CA ARG A 21 -14.35 2.88 8.71
C ARG A 21 -15.15 1.62 8.30
N LYS A 22 -16.37 1.47 8.77
CA LYS A 22 -17.20 0.26 8.57
C LYS A 22 -16.54 -1.02 9.10
N PHE A 23 -15.61 -0.90 10.04
CA PHE A 23 -14.95 -2.04 10.65
C PHE A 23 -15.45 -2.23 12.09
N GLN A 24 -16.08 -3.36 12.35
CA GLN A 24 -16.52 -3.74 13.69
C GLN A 24 -15.40 -4.54 14.36
N LEU A 25 -14.78 -3.94 15.37
CA LEU A 25 -13.75 -4.62 16.16
C LEU A 25 -14.39 -5.71 17.03
N ASP A 26 -13.84 -6.91 16.97
CA ASP A 26 -14.20 -7.99 17.91
C ASP A 26 -13.53 -7.76 19.28
N VAL A 27 -14.16 -6.92 20.09
CA VAL A 27 -13.69 -6.57 21.43
C VAL A 27 -13.66 -7.80 22.35
N ALA A 28 -14.67 -8.68 22.25
CA ALA A 28 -14.74 -9.89 23.04
C ALA A 28 -13.62 -10.87 22.71
N GLY A 29 -13.34 -11.06 21.41
CA GLY A 29 -12.23 -11.88 20.92
C GLY A 29 -10.87 -11.36 21.37
N PHE A 30 -10.61 -10.05 21.28
CA PHE A 30 -9.38 -9.45 21.78
C PHE A 30 -9.20 -9.70 23.28
N ASN A 31 -10.24 -9.43 24.09
CA ASN A 31 -10.20 -9.59 25.54
C ASN A 31 -9.98 -11.05 25.95
N ALA A 32 -10.55 -12.01 25.21
CA ALA A 32 -10.35 -13.43 25.44
C ALA A 32 -8.88 -13.85 25.23
N ILE A 33 -8.27 -13.42 24.11
CA ILE A 33 -6.85 -13.69 23.80
C ILE A 33 -5.93 -13.03 24.86
N GLU A 34 -6.19 -11.80 25.26
CA GLU A 34 -5.42 -11.12 26.30
C GLU A 34 -5.57 -11.77 27.68
N ALA A 35 -6.76 -12.27 28.03
CA ALA A 35 -6.98 -13.02 29.27
C ALA A 35 -6.19 -14.34 29.28
N GLU A 36 -6.23 -15.10 28.17
CA GLU A 36 -5.44 -16.33 27.98
C GLU A 36 -3.93 -16.05 28.14
N ARG A 37 -3.44 -15.00 27.47
CA ARG A 37 -2.03 -14.59 27.55
C ARG A 37 -1.62 -14.24 28.98
N LYS A 38 -2.43 -13.42 29.69
CA LYS A 38 -2.14 -13.02 31.05
C LYS A 38 -2.13 -14.21 32.02
N ALA A 39 -3.07 -15.15 31.88
CA ALA A 39 -3.14 -16.35 32.72
C ALA A 39 -1.86 -17.20 32.56
N ILE A 40 -1.41 -17.43 31.31
CA ILE A 40 -0.18 -18.19 31.07
C ILE A 40 1.04 -17.46 31.61
N GLN A 41 1.15 -16.15 31.47
CA GLN A 41 2.28 -15.38 31.99
C GLN A 41 2.32 -15.41 33.52
N THR A 42 1.19 -15.15 34.19
CA THR A 42 1.11 -15.22 35.66
C THR A 42 1.53 -16.59 36.15
N ARG A 43 1.00 -17.67 35.53
CA ARG A 43 1.38 -19.03 35.89
C ARG A 43 2.87 -19.31 35.69
N THR A 44 3.44 -18.80 34.60
CA THR A 44 4.87 -18.93 34.29
C THR A 44 5.73 -18.23 35.37
N GLU A 45 5.35 -17.02 35.78
CA GLU A 45 6.05 -16.27 36.84
C GLU A 45 5.99 -17.00 38.19
N GLU A 46 4.81 -17.53 38.58
CA GLU A 46 4.64 -18.33 39.78
C GLU A 46 5.54 -19.57 39.76
N LEU A 47 5.56 -20.31 38.65
CA LEU A 47 6.39 -21.53 38.52
C LEU A 47 7.88 -21.20 38.54
N GLN A 48 8.31 -20.09 37.92
CA GLN A 48 9.70 -19.63 37.99
C GLN A 48 10.10 -19.26 39.40
N GLY A 49 9.24 -18.53 40.13
CA GLY A 49 9.44 -18.20 41.52
C GLY A 49 9.57 -19.45 42.41
N LYS A 50 8.66 -20.42 42.23
CA LYS A 50 8.68 -21.70 42.97
C LYS A 50 9.93 -22.50 42.62
N ARG A 51 10.31 -22.62 41.36
CA ARG A 51 11.54 -23.32 40.93
C ARG A 51 12.78 -22.72 41.59
N ASN A 52 12.87 -21.37 41.60
CA ASN A 52 14.00 -20.70 42.24
C ASN A 52 14.08 -20.95 43.76
N SER A 53 12.94 -20.99 44.43
CA SER A 53 12.86 -21.32 45.85
C SER A 53 13.30 -22.77 46.14
N LEU A 54 12.77 -23.73 45.37
CA LEU A 54 13.14 -25.13 45.50
C LEU A 54 14.61 -25.38 45.15
N SER A 55 15.17 -24.67 44.17
CA SER A 55 16.60 -24.76 43.84
C SER A 55 17.50 -24.32 45.02
N LYS A 56 17.10 -23.28 45.77
CA LYS A 56 17.79 -22.88 47.01
C LYS A 56 17.66 -23.94 48.08
N GLN A 57 16.47 -24.55 48.22
CA GLN A 57 16.24 -25.63 49.17
C GLN A 57 17.12 -26.86 48.87
N ILE A 58 17.24 -27.26 47.60
CA ILE A 58 18.15 -28.35 47.20
C ILE A 58 19.58 -28.03 47.59
N GLY A 59 20.04 -26.77 47.39
CA GLY A 59 21.38 -26.34 47.84
C GLY A 59 21.60 -26.50 49.35
N MET A 60 20.60 -26.11 50.15
CA MET A 60 20.65 -26.22 51.61
C MET A 60 20.65 -27.69 52.08
N LEU A 61 19.77 -28.55 51.50
CA LEU A 61 19.69 -29.98 51.85
C LEU A 61 20.97 -30.71 51.48
N LYS A 62 21.54 -30.44 50.31
CA LYS A 62 22.83 -30.99 49.88
C LYS A 62 23.97 -30.60 50.84
N GLY A 63 23.99 -29.35 51.30
CA GLY A 63 24.97 -28.84 52.25
C GLY A 63 24.88 -29.51 53.60
N LYS A 64 23.71 -30.06 53.99
CA LYS A 64 23.47 -30.81 55.23
C LYS A 64 23.61 -32.33 55.06
N GLY A 65 23.79 -32.82 53.83
CA GLY A 65 23.83 -34.26 53.55
C GLY A 65 22.47 -34.95 53.58
N GLU A 66 21.38 -34.17 53.44
CA GLU A 66 19.99 -34.67 53.47
C GLU A 66 19.52 -35.10 52.08
N ASP A 67 18.51 -35.96 51.98
CA ASP A 67 17.97 -36.45 50.72
C ASP A 67 17.24 -35.31 49.96
N THR A 68 17.58 -35.18 48.69
CA THR A 68 17.01 -34.15 47.78
C THR A 68 16.06 -34.71 46.72
N SER A 69 15.83 -36.04 46.73
CA SER A 69 15.13 -36.73 45.61
C SER A 69 13.71 -36.19 45.38
N ALA A 70 12.95 -35.95 46.46
CA ALA A 70 11.58 -35.45 46.35
C ALA A 70 11.55 -34.01 45.78
N VAL A 71 12.44 -33.14 46.27
CA VAL A 71 12.52 -31.75 45.79
C VAL A 71 13.02 -31.67 44.34
N MET A 72 13.94 -32.54 43.98
CA MET A 72 14.41 -32.64 42.59
C MET A 72 13.31 -33.14 41.65
N ALA A 73 12.48 -34.09 42.07
CA ALA A 73 11.33 -34.53 41.26
C ALA A 73 10.29 -33.40 41.05
N GLU A 74 10.03 -32.61 42.11
CA GLU A 74 9.15 -31.43 41.99
C GLU A 74 9.71 -30.38 41.04
N VAL A 75 11.01 -30.09 41.10
CA VAL A 75 11.68 -29.16 40.16
C VAL A 75 11.59 -29.67 38.73
N ALA A 76 11.72 -30.97 38.49
CA ALA A 76 11.56 -31.57 37.16
C ALA A 76 10.13 -31.38 36.64
N GLY A 77 9.10 -31.63 37.45
CA GLY A 77 7.70 -31.39 37.06
C GLY A 77 7.40 -29.94 36.75
N ILE A 78 7.99 -28.98 37.51
CA ILE A 78 7.91 -27.56 37.20
C ILE A 78 8.60 -27.24 35.85
N GLY A 79 9.71 -27.90 35.57
CA GLY A 79 10.39 -27.74 34.28
C GLY A 79 9.52 -28.13 33.07
N ASP A 80 8.81 -29.25 33.19
CA ASP A 80 7.87 -29.73 32.17
C ASP A 80 6.67 -28.75 31.99
N GLU A 81 6.12 -28.24 33.11
CA GLU A 81 5.02 -27.29 33.05
C GLU A 81 5.46 -25.94 32.44
N LEU A 82 6.66 -25.44 32.75
CA LEU A 82 7.22 -24.26 32.12
C LEU A 82 7.38 -24.40 30.62
N LYS A 83 7.84 -25.57 30.15
CA LYS A 83 7.95 -25.86 28.72
C LYS A 83 6.59 -25.90 28.03
N ALA A 84 5.58 -26.49 28.68
CA ALA A 84 4.20 -26.47 28.18
C ALA A 84 3.65 -25.04 28.09
N ASN A 85 3.90 -24.20 29.12
CA ASN A 85 3.50 -22.79 29.12
C ASN A 85 4.21 -21.98 28.01
N GLU A 86 5.47 -22.25 27.72
CA GLU A 86 6.20 -21.60 26.63
C GLU A 86 5.53 -21.91 25.28
N THR A 87 5.16 -23.17 25.06
CA THR A 87 4.43 -23.58 23.85
C THR A 87 3.06 -22.91 23.76
N ALA A 88 2.30 -22.89 24.85
CA ALA A 88 0.99 -22.25 24.93
C ALA A 88 1.10 -20.73 24.69
N LEU A 89 2.11 -20.08 25.25
CA LEU A 89 2.34 -18.65 25.04
C LEU A 89 2.64 -18.33 23.57
N ALA A 90 3.46 -19.15 22.91
CA ALA A 90 3.73 -18.99 21.48
C ALA A 90 2.45 -19.11 20.63
N GLN A 91 1.57 -20.06 20.95
CA GLN A 91 0.28 -20.21 20.26
C GLN A 91 -0.65 -19.01 20.47
N VAL A 92 -0.71 -18.46 21.67
CA VAL A 92 -1.52 -17.26 21.98
C VAL A 92 -0.95 -16.03 21.28
N GLN A 93 0.38 -15.91 21.21
CA GLN A 93 1.04 -14.83 20.47
C GLN A 93 0.72 -14.91 18.97
N GLU A 94 0.71 -16.10 18.39
CA GLU A 94 0.31 -16.31 17.00
C GLU A 94 -1.16 -15.94 16.75
N LYS A 95 -2.08 -16.38 17.63
CA LYS A 95 -3.50 -15.96 17.58
C LYS A 95 -3.64 -14.43 17.61
N MET A 96 -2.90 -13.78 18.51
CA MET A 96 -2.91 -12.32 18.61
C MET A 96 -2.36 -11.65 17.34
N ALA A 97 -1.27 -12.17 16.78
CA ALA A 97 -0.70 -11.65 15.55
C ALA A 97 -1.70 -11.74 14.38
N GLN A 98 -2.38 -12.88 14.22
CA GLN A 98 -3.41 -13.08 13.21
C GLN A 98 -4.62 -12.14 13.42
N PHE A 99 -5.05 -11.98 14.67
CA PHE A 99 -6.12 -11.02 15.01
C PHE A 99 -5.75 -9.60 14.61
N MET A 100 -4.55 -9.14 14.98
CA MET A 100 -4.06 -7.78 14.70
C MET A 100 -3.86 -7.51 13.21
N GLN A 101 -3.52 -8.51 12.40
CA GLN A 101 -3.31 -8.35 10.96
C GLN A 101 -4.58 -7.97 10.20
N ASN A 102 -5.76 -8.28 10.73
CA ASN A 102 -7.04 -8.01 10.09
C ASN A 102 -7.66 -6.65 10.46
N ILE A 103 -7.05 -5.92 11.39
CA ILE A 103 -7.54 -4.61 11.83
C ILE A 103 -6.96 -3.52 10.91
N PRO A 104 -7.83 -2.66 10.29
CA PRO A 104 -7.36 -1.54 9.49
C PRO A 104 -6.67 -0.46 10.34
N ASN A 105 -5.96 0.45 9.70
CA ASN A 105 -5.36 1.58 10.39
C ASN A 105 -6.42 2.53 10.94
N LEU A 106 -6.07 3.30 11.97
CA LEU A 106 -6.95 4.31 12.54
C LEU A 106 -6.94 5.58 11.68
N PRO A 107 -8.11 6.19 11.41
CA PRO A 107 -8.14 7.45 10.71
C PRO A 107 -7.52 8.57 11.55
N HIS A 108 -6.77 9.46 10.91
CA HIS A 108 -6.30 10.68 11.55
C HIS A 108 -7.49 11.60 11.87
N GLU A 109 -7.37 12.43 12.91
CA GLU A 109 -8.46 13.31 13.39
C GLU A 109 -8.97 14.31 12.33
N SER A 110 -8.12 14.69 11.37
CA SER A 110 -8.47 15.61 10.28
C SER A 110 -9.23 14.95 9.12
N VAL A 111 -9.46 13.63 9.18
CA VAL A 111 -10.17 12.91 8.12
C VAL A 111 -11.67 13.13 8.27
N PRO A 112 -12.37 13.55 7.20
CA PRO A 112 -13.82 13.75 7.26
C PRO A 112 -14.53 12.41 7.53
N ALA A 113 -15.55 12.45 8.37
CA ALA A 113 -16.40 11.29 8.62
C ALA A 113 -17.34 11.07 7.42
N GLY A 114 -17.45 9.83 6.96
CA GLY A 114 -18.33 9.46 5.84
C GLY A 114 -18.42 7.95 5.70
N GLN A 115 -19.46 7.49 4.99
CA GLN A 115 -19.69 6.06 4.81
C GLN A 115 -19.07 5.50 3.52
N ASP A 116 -19.00 6.31 2.48
CA ASP A 116 -18.50 5.93 1.16
C ASP A 116 -17.98 7.17 0.40
N GLU A 117 -17.69 7.03 -0.87
CA GLU A 117 -17.16 8.07 -1.75
C GLU A 117 -17.97 9.37 -1.73
N SER A 118 -19.27 9.30 -1.42
CA SER A 118 -20.12 10.50 -1.31
C SER A 118 -19.75 11.40 -0.11
N GLY A 119 -19.06 10.84 0.88
CA GLY A 119 -18.53 11.56 2.03
C GLY A 119 -17.17 12.22 1.80
N ASN A 120 -16.54 12.02 0.65
CA ASN A 120 -15.27 12.64 0.30
C ASN A 120 -15.44 14.16 0.12
N VAL A 121 -14.43 14.92 0.50
CA VAL A 121 -14.47 16.38 0.48
C VAL A 121 -13.53 16.91 -0.60
N GLU A 122 -14.08 17.72 -1.53
CA GLU A 122 -13.28 18.45 -2.51
C GLU A 122 -12.47 19.55 -1.80
N VAL A 123 -11.13 19.40 -1.84
CA VAL A 123 -10.22 20.37 -1.21
C VAL A 123 -9.95 21.53 -2.13
N ARG A 124 -9.73 21.26 -3.43
CA ARG A 124 -9.50 22.26 -4.48
C ARG A 124 -9.73 21.67 -5.86
N LYS A 125 -10.00 22.56 -6.80
CA LYS A 125 -10.13 22.26 -8.23
C LYS A 125 -9.21 23.17 -9.03
N VAL A 126 -8.50 22.60 -10.00
CA VAL A 126 -7.50 23.31 -10.80
C VAL A 126 -7.76 23.07 -12.29
N GLY A 127 -7.64 24.13 -13.08
CA GLY A 127 -7.89 24.11 -14.50
C GLY A 127 -9.38 24.17 -14.86
N THR A 128 -9.65 24.46 -16.12
CA THR A 128 -11.01 24.53 -16.68
C THR A 128 -11.16 23.47 -17.77
N PRO A 129 -12.17 22.60 -17.69
CA PRO A 129 -12.47 21.65 -18.78
C PRO A 129 -12.62 22.37 -20.12
N ARG A 130 -11.93 21.84 -21.14
CA ARG A 130 -12.04 22.35 -22.50
C ARG A 130 -13.46 22.20 -23.01
N GLN A 131 -13.98 23.24 -23.68
CA GLN A 131 -15.20 23.17 -24.45
C GLN A 131 -14.85 22.74 -25.88
N PHE A 132 -15.56 21.74 -26.37
CA PHE A 132 -15.37 21.20 -27.72
C PHE A 132 -16.50 21.71 -28.62
N ASP A 133 -16.17 22.04 -29.85
CA ASP A 133 -17.11 22.42 -30.93
C ASP A 133 -17.47 21.24 -31.86
N PHE A 134 -17.08 20.03 -31.43
CA PHE A 134 -17.35 18.75 -32.09
C PHE A 134 -17.74 17.68 -31.06
N GLU A 135 -18.25 16.54 -31.52
CA GLU A 135 -18.62 15.42 -30.69
C GLU A 135 -17.38 14.77 -30.04
N VAL A 136 -17.33 14.78 -28.72
CA VAL A 136 -16.22 14.20 -27.95
C VAL A 136 -16.32 12.68 -27.97
N LYS A 137 -15.23 12.02 -28.35
CA LYS A 137 -15.09 10.57 -28.34
C LYS A 137 -14.34 10.12 -27.09
N ASP A 138 -14.64 8.90 -26.61
CA ASP A 138 -13.86 8.31 -25.53
C ASP A 138 -12.48 7.84 -26.05
N HIS A 139 -11.58 7.56 -25.11
CA HIS A 139 -10.20 7.15 -25.41
C HIS A 139 -10.08 5.86 -26.25
N VAL A 140 -11.11 4.99 -26.26
CA VAL A 140 -11.12 3.78 -27.10
C VAL A 140 -11.30 4.17 -28.56
N ASP A 141 -12.30 5.00 -28.84
CA ASP A 141 -12.60 5.43 -30.20
C ASP A 141 -11.54 6.39 -30.75
N VAL A 142 -10.98 7.26 -29.90
CA VAL A 142 -9.84 8.13 -30.25
C VAL A 142 -8.57 7.30 -30.46
N GLY A 143 -8.32 6.33 -29.61
CA GLY A 143 -7.07 5.58 -29.58
C GLY A 143 -6.97 4.48 -30.65
N ALA A 144 -8.10 3.87 -31.04
CA ALA A 144 -8.10 2.76 -32.01
C ALA A 144 -7.38 3.10 -33.33
N PRO A 145 -7.69 4.21 -34.03
CA PRO A 145 -6.98 4.57 -35.25
C PRO A 145 -5.54 5.03 -35.03
N LEU A 146 -5.14 5.29 -33.76
CA LEU A 146 -3.79 5.68 -33.36
C LEU A 146 -2.93 4.50 -32.89
N GLY A 147 -3.51 3.28 -32.83
CA GLY A 147 -2.78 2.06 -32.49
C GLY A 147 -3.09 1.46 -31.10
N LEU A 148 -4.16 1.90 -30.42
CA LEU A 148 -4.69 1.24 -29.23
C LEU A 148 -5.56 0.05 -29.63
N ASP A 149 -5.22 -1.17 -29.19
CA ASP A 149 -5.78 -2.41 -29.72
C ASP A 149 -6.16 -3.36 -28.59
N PHE A 150 -7.45 -3.47 -28.32
CA PHE A 150 -8.01 -4.37 -27.29
C PHE A 150 -8.30 -5.77 -27.85
N ASP A 151 -8.56 -5.91 -29.16
CA ASP A 151 -8.86 -7.20 -29.77
C ASP A 151 -7.61 -8.08 -29.78
N THR A 152 -6.46 -7.51 -30.16
CA THR A 152 -5.19 -8.22 -30.06
C THR A 152 -4.85 -8.57 -28.61
N ALA A 153 -5.11 -7.70 -27.65
CA ALA A 153 -4.90 -7.99 -26.23
C ALA A 153 -5.78 -9.16 -25.75
N THR A 154 -7.05 -9.16 -26.14
CA THR A 154 -7.98 -10.25 -25.82
C THR A 154 -7.51 -11.59 -26.40
N LYS A 155 -6.97 -11.59 -27.63
CA LYS A 155 -6.37 -12.78 -28.25
C LYS A 155 -5.15 -13.28 -27.48
N LEU A 156 -4.32 -12.38 -26.94
CA LEU A 156 -3.08 -12.75 -26.24
C LEU A 156 -3.34 -13.31 -24.84
N THR A 157 -4.30 -12.73 -24.11
CA THR A 157 -4.47 -13.07 -22.69
C THR A 157 -5.91 -12.97 -22.16
N GLY A 158 -6.78 -12.15 -22.75
CA GLY A 158 -8.16 -11.97 -22.31
C GLY A 158 -8.58 -10.51 -22.18
N SER A 159 -9.72 -10.26 -21.55
CA SER A 159 -10.23 -8.92 -21.28
C SER A 159 -9.38 -8.16 -20.26
N ARG A 160 -9.57 -6.83 -20.18
CA ARG A 160 -8.88 -5.92 -19.24
C ARG A 160 -7.36 -5.86 -19.45
N PHE A 161 -6.90 -6.06 -20.67
CA PHE A 161 -5.54 -5.80 -21.14
C PHE A 161 -5.60 -4.92 -22.40
N SER A 162 -4.49 -4.29 -22.73
CA SER A 162 -4.36 -3.46 -23.92
C SER A 162 -3.05 -3.73 -24.65
N VAL A 163 -3.09 -3.63 -25.98
CA VAL A 163 -1.90 -3.57 -26.84
C VAL A 163 -1.82 -2.17 -27.42
N MET A 164 -0.64 -1.60 -27.40
CA MET A 164 -0.36 -0.29 -27.98
C MET A 164 0.68 -0.42 -29.09
N LYS A 165 0.47 0.27 -30.20
CA LYS A 165 1.36 0.25 -31.36
C LYS A 165 1.72 1.66 -31.81
N GLY A 166 2.90 1.82 -32.40
CA GLY A 166 3.31 3.08 -33.04
C GLY A 166 3.35 4.29 -32.11
N GLY A 167 2.69 5.37 -32.51
CA GLY A 167 2.72 6.65 -31.81
C GLY A 167 2.13 6.60 -30.40
N ILE A 168 1.07 5.82 -30.21
CA ILE A 168 0.43 5.71 -28.88
C ILE A 168 1.29 4.93 -27.88
N ALA A 169 2.00 3.89 -28.34
CA ALA A 169 2.96 3.18 -27.49
C ALA A 169 4.12 4.09 -27.08
N ARG A 170 4.58 4.95 -28.01
CA ARG A 170 5.60 5.95 -27.70
C ARG A 170 5.09 7.00 -26.72
N LEU A 171 3.83 7.47 -26.88
CA LEU A 171 3.22 8.42 -25.95
C LEU A 171 3.09 7.86 -24.55
N HIS A 172 2.67 6.59 -24.40
CA HIS A 172 2.61 5.90 -23.11
C HIS A 172 3.99 5.86 -22.44
N ARG A 173 5.03 5.47 -23.16
CA ARG A 173 6.41 5.48 -22.66
C ARG A 173 6.89 6.90 -22.33
N ALA A 174 6.56 7.89 -23.14
CA ALA A 174 6.92 9.29 -22.95
C ALA A 174 6.32 9.84 -21.64
N LEU A 175 5.06 9.49 -21.32
CA LEU A 175 4.41 9.83 -20.06
C LEU A 175 5.16 9.25 -18.86
N ALA A 176 5.47 7.96 -18.89
CA ALA A 176 6.21 7.31 -17.80
C ALA A 176 7.60 7.93 -17.59
N GLN A 177 8.32 8.16 -18.68
CA GLN A 177 9.65 8.76 -18.64
C GLN A 177 9.60 10.20 -18.12
N TYR A 178 8.65 11.01 -18.59
CA TYR A 178 8.45 12.37 -18.13
C TYR A 178 8.14 12.43 -16.61
N MET A 179 7.29 11.53 -16.12
CA MET A 179 6.98 11.43 -14.69
C MET A 179 8.23 11.09 -13.87
N LEU A 180 9.01 10.07 -14.28
CA LEU A 180 10.25 9.70 -13.61
C LEU A 180 11.26 10.84 -13.59
N ASP A 181 11.51 11.46 -14.74
CA ASP A 181 12.48 12.57 -14.85
C ASP A 181 12.04 13.76 -13.99
N THR A 182 10.73 14.02 -13.90
CA THR A 182 10.18 15.07 -13.03
C THR A 182 10.43 14.75 -11.57
N HIS A 183 10.11 13.54 -11.12
CA HIS A 183 10.25 13.19 -9.71
C HIS A 183 11.71 13.06 -9.27
N THR A 184 12.58 12.54 -10.12
CA THR A 184 14.00 12.41 -9.82
C THR A 184 14.75 13.74 -9.94
N GLY A 185 14.51 14.49 -11.03
CA GLY A 185 15.24 15.73 -11.31
C GLY A 185 14.73 16.94 -10.54
N ARG A 186 13.43 17.02 -10.24
CA ARG A 186 12.82 18.18 -9.59
C ARG A 186 12.43 17.93 -8.13
N HIS A 187 11.90 16.75 -7.81
CA HIS A 187 11.31 16.48 -6.52
C HIS A 187 12.24 15.71 -5.56
N GLY A 188 13.45 15.38 -6.03
CA GLY A 188 14.51 14.79 -5.21
C GLY A 188 14.30 13.30 -4.85
N TYR A 189 13.53 12.57 -5.67
CA TYR A 189 13.41 11.12 -5.50
C TYR A 189 14.58 10.39 -6.13
N THR A 190 14.97 9.28 -5.52
CA THR A 190 15.89 8.31 -6.11
C THR A 190 15.10 7.29 -6.91
N GLU A 191 15.40 7.14 -8.20
CA GLU A 191 14.82 6.10 -9.04
C GLU A 191 15.33 4.72 -8.62
N CYS A 192 14.43 3.76 -8.52
CA CYS A 192 14.72 2.37 -8.20
C CYS A 192 14.20 1.43 -9.29
N TYR A 193 15.01 0.44 -9.63
CA TYR A 193 14.56 -0.72 -10.39
C TYR A 193 14.38 -1.89 -9.42
N THR A 194 13.16 -2.40 -9.31
CA THR A 194 12.79 -3.40 -8.30
C THR A 194 12.20 -4.66 -8.95
N PRO A 195 12.24 -5.82 -8.26
CA PRO A 195 11.52 -7.00 -8.69
C PRO A 195 10.01 -6.75 -8.82
N TYR A 196 9.40 -7.30 -9.87
CA TYR A 196 7.94 -7.28 -10.09
C TYR A 196 7.25 -8.52 -9.51
N MET A 197 8.01 -9.55 -9.17
CA MET A 197 7.56 -10.69 -8.41
C MET A 197 8.15 -10.63 -7.01
N VAL A 198 7.29 -10.77 -6.00
CA VAL A 198 7.69 -10.64 -4.59
C VAL A 198 7.20 -11.85 -3.80
N ASN A 199 7.83 -12.10 -2.65
CA ASN A 199 7.37 -13.09 -1.69
C ASN A 199 6.18 -12.58 -0.85
N ALA A 200 5.51 -13.50 -0.15
CA ALA A 200 4.36 -13.18 0.69
C ALA A 200 4.69 -12.19 1.82
N ASP A 201 5.91 -12.21 2.35
CA ASP A 201 6.31 -11.33 3.45
C ASP A 201 6.37 -9.86 3.03
N SER A 202 6.75 -9.59 1.78
CA SER A 202 6.68 -8.23 1.23
C SER A 202 5.25 -7.71 1.16
N LEU A 203 4.29 -8.54 0.78
CA LEU A 203 2.86 -8.20 0.74
C LEU A 203 2.24 -8.07 2.13
N ARG A 204 2.72 -8.87 3.10
CA ARG A 204 2.32 -8.70 4.51
C ARG A 204 2.85 -7.39 5.08
N GLY A 205 4.07 -7.01 4.71
CA GLY A 205 4.72 -5.77 5.13
C GLY A 205 3.90 -4.54 4.80
N THR A 206 3.37 -4.45 3.58
CA THR A 206 2.55 -3.33 3.10
C THR A 206 1.04 -3.54 3.30
N GLY A 207 0.60 -4.74 3.73
CA GLY A 207 -0.76 -4.99 4.19
C GLY A 207 -1.72 -5.54 3.14
N GLN A 208 -1.25 -5.97 1.97
CA GLN A 208 -2.08 -6.66 0.98
C GLN A 208 -2.46 -8.06 1.47
N LEU A 209 -1.52 -8.78 2.08
CA LEU A 209 -1.79 -10.07 2.72
C LEU A 209 -2.01 -9.91 4.24
N PRO A 210 -2.84 -10.75 4.84
CA PRO A 210 -3.61 -11.86 4.23
C PRO A 210 -4.93 -11.44 3.56
N LYS A 211 -5.44 -10.25 3.82
CA LYS A 211 -6.83 -9.85 3.58
C LYS A 211 -7.23 -9.77 2.11
N PHE A 212 -6.31 -9.36 1.23
CA PHE A 212 -6.60 -9.05 -0.19
C PHE A 212 -5.93 -10.04 -1.15
N GLU A 213 -5.78 -11.30 -0.74
CA GLU A 213 -5.15 -12.32 -1.58
C GLU A 213 -5.89 -12.55 -2.90
N GLU A 214 -7.21 -12.43 -2.90
CA GLU A 214 -8.06 -12.57 -4.10
C GLU A 214 -7.81 -11.47 -5.15
N ASP A 215 -7.26 -10.32 -4.75
CA ASP A 215 -6.89 -9.22 -5.65
C ASP A 215 -5.51 -9.40 -6.29
N LEU A 216 -4.77 -10.44 -5.92
CA LEU A 216 -3.40 -10.68 -6.37
C LEU A 216 -3.31 -11.74 -7.46
N PHE A 217 -2.36 -11.56 -8.37
CA PHE A 217 -1.89 -12.64 -9.24
C PHE A 217 -0.75 -13.40 -8.55
N SER A 218 -0.95 -14.69 -8.31
CA SER A 218 0.09 -15.58 -7.79
C SER A 218 0.79 -16.33 -8.91
N VAL A 219 2.09 -16.56 -8.76
CA VAL A 219 2.95 -17.26 -9.70
C VAL A 219 3.70 -18.37 -8.95
N LYS A 220 3.71 -19.58 -9.49
CA LYS A 220 4.51 -20.67 -8.95
C LYS A 220 5.83 -20.77 -9.70
N LYS A 221 6.94 -20.79 -8.96
CA LYS A 221 8.23 -21.11 -9.52
C LYS A 221 8.19 -22.55 -10.06
N GLY A 222 8.65 -22.76 -11.28
CA GLY A 222 8.61 -24.07 -11.96
C GLY A 222 9.02 -25.24 -11.06
N GLY A 223 8.44 -26.41 -11.30
CA GLY A 223 8.64 -27.62 -10.49
C GLY A 223 7.50 -28.61 -10.67
N VAL A 224 7.52 -29.69 -9.89
CA VAL A 224 6.43 -30.68 -9.83
C VAL A 224 5.19 -30.00 -9.24
N GLU A 225 4.01 -30.28 -9.80
CA GLU A 225 2.73 -29.73 -9.38
C GLU A 225 2.56 -29.82 -7.85
N GLY A 226 2.29 -28.68 -7.21
CA GLY A 226 2.09 -28.58 -5.76
C GLY A 226 3.34 -28.39 -4.90
N GLN A 227 4.56 -28.41 -5.46
CA GLN A 227 5.83 -28.27 -4.70
C GLN A 227 6.59 -26.97 -4.96
N GLY A 228 6.10 -26.08 -5.83
CA GLY A 228 6.78 -24.82 -6.15
C GLY A 228 6.54 -23.73 -5.10
N GLU A 229 7.57 -22.94 -4.85
CA GLU A 229 7.47 -21.70 -4.06
C GLU A 229 6.49 -20.71 -4.75
N THR A 230 5.59 -20.11 -3.98
CA THR A 230 4.62 -19.14 -4.49
C THR A 230 5.20 -17.73 -4.39
N PHE A 231 5.20 -17.03 -5.51
CA PHE A 231 5.45 -15.61 -5.63
C PHE A 231 4.18 -14.90 -6.06
N TYR A 232 4.17 -13.59 -5.96
CA TYR A 232 3.05 -12.75 -6.37
C TYR A 232 3.57 -11.65 -7.29
N LEU A 233 2.80 -11.32 -8.34
CA LEU A 233 3.03 -10.12 -9.12
C LEU A 233 2.60 -8.90 -8.31
N ILE A 234 3.42 -7.85 -8.32
CA ILE A 234 3.14 -6.65 -7.52
C ILE A 234 1.87 -5.95 -8.00
N PRO A 235 0.91 -5.61 -7.11
CA PRO A 235 -0.23 -4.75 -7.46
C PRO A 235 0.14 -3.27 -7.55
N THR A 236 1.32 -2.92 -7.04
CA THR A 236 1.94 -1.59 -7.00
C THR A 236 3.41 -1.74 -6.60
N SER A 237 4.29 -0.90 -7.11
CA SER A 237 5.70 -0.88 -6.67
C SER A 237 5.89 -0.36 -5.24
N GLU A 238 4.86 0.20 -4.61
CA GLU A 238 4.83 0.44 -3.16
C GLU A 238 5.32 -0.79 -2.38
N VAL A 239 4.88 -1.99 -2.77
CA VAL A 239 5.28 -3.24 -2.10
C VAL A 239 6.79 -3.42 -2.12
N SER A 240 7.41 -3.32 -3.28
CA SER A 240 8.85 -3.50 -3.43
C SER A 240 9.64 -2.36 -2.77
N LEU A 241 9.23 -1.11 -3.02
CA LEU A 241 9.92 0.08 -2.52
C LEU A 241 9.86 0.20 -0.99
N THR A 242 8.68 0.05 -0.40
CA THR A 242 8.52 0.22 1.05
C THR A 242 9.24 -0.89 1.84
N ASN A 243 9.27 -2.12 1.31
CA ASN A 243 9.97 -3.23 1.95
C ASN A 243 11.51 -3.12 1.89
N MET A 244 12.08 -2.14 1.21
CA MET A 244 13.55 -1.92 1.24
C MET A 244 14.08 -1.60 2.63
N VAL A 245 13.22 -1.16 3.55
CA VAL A 245 13.58 -0.90 4.97
C VAL A 245 13.01 -1.96 5.93
N ARG A 246 12.51 -3.09 5.42
CA ARG A 246 12.00 -4.18 6.28
C ARG A 246 13.12 -4.76 7.14
N ASP A 247 12.83 -4.93 8.44
CA ASP A 247 13.76 -5.41 9.48
C ASP A 247 14.99 -4.50 9.70
N GLU A 248 14.93 -3.24 9.21
CA GLU A 248 16.04 -2.29 9.31
C GLU A 248 15.85 -1.29 10.46
N ILE A 249 16.97 -0.78 10.97
CA ILE A 249 17.01 0.40 11.84
C ILE A 249 17.77 1.48 11.10
N VAL A 250 17.06 2.37 10.45
CA VAL A 250 17.61 3.46 9.64
C VAL A 250 18.28 4.51 10.52
N ALA A 251 19.39 5.05 10.08
CA ALA A 251 20.03 6.17 10.76
C ALA A 251 19.23 7.47 10.54
N LEU A 252 19.20 8.35 11.53
CA LEU A 252 18.41 9.58 11.50
C LEU A 252 18.79 10.51 10.34
N ASP A 253 20.07 10.58 10.00
CA ASP A 253 20.62 11.41 8.93
C ASP A 253 20.32 10.88 7.52
N GLN A 254 19.80 9.65 7.41
CA GLN A 254 19.31 9.09 6.14
C GLN A 254 17.86 9.46 5.84
N LEU A 255 17.15 10.07 6.79
CA LEU A 255 15.75 10.46 6.61
C LEU A 255 15.60 11.91 6.15
N PRO A 256 14.66 12.25 5.27
CA PRO A 256 13.71 11.34 4.63
C PRO A 256 14.31 10.50 3.50
N ILE A 257 13.82 9.25 3.34
CA ILE A 257 14.09 8.44 2.16
C ILE A 257 12.97 8.69 1.17
N LYS A 258 13.31 9.20 -0.02
CA LYS A 258 12.38 9.45 -1.13
C LYS A 258 12.78 8.58 -2.31
N ILE A 259 11.93 7.64 -2.67
CA ILE A 259 12.20 6.66 -3.74
C ILE A 259 11.03 6.54 -4.68
N THR A 260 11.30 6.27 -5.95
CA THR A 260 10.31 6.14 -7.02
C THR A 260 10.66 5.00 -7.96
N ALA A 261 9.65 4.40 -8.55
CA ALA A 261 9.81 3.40 -9.61
C ALA A 261 8.68 3.49 -10.62
N HIS A 262 8.99 3.28 -11.89
CA HIS A 262 8.02 2.97 -12.93
C HIS A 262 7.96 1.45 -13.10
N THR A 263 6.81 0.86 -12.86
CA THR A 263 6.61 -0.58 -13.00
C THR A 263 5.26 -0.91 -13.62
N PRO A 264 5.11 -2.07 -14.28
CA PRO A 264 3.82 -2.70 -14.43
C PRO A 264 3.27 -3.05 -13.05
N CYS A 265 1.94 -2.98 -12.92
CA CYS A 265 1.18 -3.34 -11.74
C CYS A 265 0.10 -4.34 -12.16
N PHE A 266 -0.19 -5.33 -11.30
CA PHE A 266 -1.09 -6.43 -11.63
C PHE A 266 -2.16 -6.57 -10.57
N ARG A 267 -3.44 -6.47 -10.99
CA ARG A 267 -4.60 -6.60 -10.09
C ARG A 267 -5.66 -7.49 -10.73
N SER A 268 -6.18 -8.47 -9.98
CA SER A 268 -7.25 -9.35 -10.46
C SER A 268 -8.59 -8.63 -10.57
N GLU A 269 -8.72 -7.45 -9.94
CA GLU A 269 -9.96 -6.64 -9.94
C GLU A 269 -11.19 -7.43 -9.46
N ALA A 270 -11.02 -8.30 -8.46
CA ALA A 270 -12.03 -9.24 -7.97
C ALA A 270 -13.34 -8.57 -7.55
N GLY A 271 -13.27 -7.36 -6.96
CA GLY A 271 -14.43 -6.59 -6.52
C GLY A 271 -15.09 -5.71 -7.58
N SER A 272 -14.60 -5.71 -8.84
CA SER A 272 -15.03 -4.74 -9.88
C SER A 272 -15.82 -5.36 -11.04
N TYR A 273 -16.51 -6.48 -10.82
CA TYR A 273 -17.28 -7.16 -11.85
C TYR A 273 -18.30 -6.21 -12.50
N GLY A 274 -18.27 -6.11 -13.85
CA GLY A 274 -19.18 -5.27 -14.62
C GLY A 274 -18.90 -3.76 -14.61
N ARG A 275 -17.90 -3.28 -13.85
CA ARG A 275 -17.53 -1.85 -13.83
C ARG A 275 -16.39 -1.56 -14.81
N ASP A 276 -16.49 -0.41 -15.52
CA ASP A 276 -15.44 0.08 -16.43
C ASP A 276 -14.85 -1.03 -17.32
N THR A 277 -15.72 -1.84 -17.95
CA THR A 277 -15.31 -3.01 -18.75
C THR A 277 -14.73 -2.63 -20.10
N ARG A 278 -15.00 -1.40 -20.57
CA ARG A 278 -14.48 -0.85 -21.83
C ARG A 278 -13.29 0.05 -21.57
N GLY A 279 -12.24 -0.11 -22.38
CA GLY A 279 -11.08 0.77 -22.38
C GLY A 279 -10.07 0.49 -21.26
N MET A 280 -9.31 1.54 -20.88
CA MET A 280 -8.13 1.46 -20.02
C MET A 280 -8.38 1.91 -18.59
N ILE A 281 -9.61 2.19 -18.17
CA ILE A 281 -9.88 2.71 -16.81
C ILE A 281 -9.58 1.65 -15.74
N ARG A 282 -9.94 0.38 -16.00
CA ARG A 282 -9.66 -0.77 -15.14
C ARG A 282 -9.02 -1.88 -15.93
N GLN A 283 -7.77 -2.17 -15.61
CA GLN A 283 -6.99 -3.21 -16.28
C GLN A 283 -6.35 -4.15 -15.27
N HIS A 284 -6.17 -5.43 -15.66
CA HIS A 284 -5.39 -6.42 -14.90
C HIS A 284 -3.90 -6.10 -14.89
N GLN A 285 -3.41 -5.44 -15.95
CA GLN A 285 -2.04 -4.95 -16.07
C GLN A 285 -2.06 -3.49 -16.49
N PHE A 286 -1.37 -2.64 -15.75
CA PHE A 286 -1.21 -1.22 -16.05
C PHE A 286 0.13 -0.71 -15.52
N ASP A 287 0.62 0.38 -16.07
CA ASP A 287 1.87 1.01 -15.66
C ASP A 287 1.61 2.16 -14.69
N LYS A 288 2.47 2.28 -13.69
CA LYS A 288 2.40 3.33 -12.67
C LYS A 288 3.79 3.80 -12.28
N VAL A 289 3.95 5.10 -12.14
CA VAL A 289 5.08 5.71 -11.44
C VAL A 289 4.64 5.88 -9.99
N GLU A 290 5.30 5.20 -9.08
CA GLU A 290 5.00 5.23 -7.65
C GLU A 290 6.00 6.08 -6.90
N LEU A 291 5.50 6.85 -5.93
CA LEU A 291 6.26 7.64 -4.99
C LEU A 291 6.16 6.98 -3.61
N VAL A 292 7.28 6.75 -2.96
CA VAL A 292 7.34 6.31 -1.56
C VAL A 292 8.22 7.27 -0.78
N GLN A 293 7.72 7.71 0.36
CA GLN A 293 8.51 8.42 1.35
C GLN A 293 8.53 7.66 2.68
N ILE A 294 9.72 7.57 3.27
CA ILE A 294 9.95 6.96 4.57
C ILE A 294 10.55 8.05 5.45
N VAL A 295 9.83 8.39 6.52
CA VAL A 295 10.07 9.63 7.26
C VAL A 295 9.97 9.42 8.77
N GLN A 296 10.43 10.41 9.51
CA GLN A 296 10.15 10.53 10.94
C GLN A 296 8.65 10.80 11.17
N PRO A 297 8.06 10.31 12.27
CA PRO A 297 6.63 10.47 12.58
C PRO A 297 6.15 11.92 12.49
N GLU A 298 6.88 12.85 13.09
CA GLU A 298 6.54 14.29 13.16
C GLU A 298 6.56 15.00 11.79
N LYS A 299 7.19 14.39 10.77
CA LYS A 299 7.30 14.93 9.42
C LYS A 299 6.29 14.35 8.43
N SER A 300 5.54 13.32 8.83
CA SER A 300 4.77 12.52 7.87
C SER A 300 3.60 13.27 7.24
N TYR A 301 2.94 14.19 7.94
CA TYR A 301 1.85 14.97 7.36
C TYR A 301 2.33 16.11 6.46
N GLU A 302 3.48 16.72 6.78
CA GLU A 302 4.16 17.65 5.88
C GLU A 302 4.59 16.93 4.58
N ALA A 303 5.12 15.72 4.72
CA ALA A 303 5.50 14.88 3.58
C ALA A 303 4.30 14.48 2.70
N LEU A 304 3.11 14.24 3.30
CA LEU A 304 1.90 13.96 2.53
C LEU A 304 1.49 15.15 1.67
N GLU A 305 1.46 16.36 2.24
CA GLU A 305 1.12 17.58 1.50
C GLU A 305 2.14 17.85 0.37
N GLU A 306 3.42 17.60 0.63
CA GLU A 306 4.48 17.69 -0.39
C GLU A 306 4.23 16.71 -1.54
N MET A 307 3.93 15.42 -1.24
CA MET A 307 3.66 14.42 -2.26
C MET A 307 2.44 14.76 -3.11
N VAL A 308 1.39 15.30 -2.51
CA VAL A 308 0.20 15.77 -3.23
C VAL A 308 0.60 16.87 -4.21
N GLY A 309 1.34 17.89 -3.78
CA GLY A 309 1.83 18.96 -4.65
C GLY A 309 2.73 18.47 -5.78
N GLN A 310 3.52 17.41 -5.54
CA GLN A 310 4.39 16.79 -6.55
C GLN A 310 3.59 16.04 -7.63
N ALA A 311 2.53 15.33 -7.25
CA ALA A 311 1.63 14.69 -8.20
C ALA A 311 0.79 15.71 -8.99
N GLU A 312 0.31 16.78 -8.33
CA GLU A 312 -0.38 17.89 -8.97
C GLU A 312 0.49 18.59 -10.02
N PHE A 313 1.80 18.74 -9.74
CA PHE A 313 2.73 19.34 -10.69
C PHE A 313 2.74 18.61 -12.04
N VAL A 314 2.66 17.28 -12.04
CA VAL A 314 2.59 16.50 -13.28
C VAL A 314 1.30 16.81 -14.06
N LEU A 315 0.15 16.87 -13.38
CA LEU A 315 -1.13 17.21 -14.02
C LEU A 315 -1.14 18.62 -14.57
N GLN A 316 -0.60 19.58 -13.80
CA GLN A 316 -0.50 20.99 -14.21
C GLN A 316 0.41 21.15 -15.43
N SER A 317 1.56 20.51 -15.44
CA SER A 317 2.51 20.56 -16.55
C SER A 317 1.97 19.91 -17.83
N LEU A 318 1.09 18.92 -17.68
CA LEU A 318 0.35 18.32 -18.80
C LEU A 318 -0.86 19.14 -19.24
N GLY A 319 -1.21 20.23 -18.53
CA GLY A 319 -2.36 21.07 -18.83
C GLY A 319 -3.72 20.36 -18.64
N LEU A 320 -3.78 19.37 -17.78
CA LEU A 320 -5.00 18.59 -17.51
C LEU A 320 -5.78 19.18 -16.35
N PRO A 321 -7.10 19.45 -16.51
CA PRO A 321 -7.95 19.87 -15.41
C PRO A 321 -8.14 18.72 -14.40
N TYR A 322 -8.09 19.04 -13.11
CA TYR A 322 -8.21 18.05 -12.05
C TYR A 322 -8.80 18.63 -10.78
N ARG A 323 -9.15 17.79 -9.83
CA ARG A 323 -9.50 18.16 -8.47
C ARG A 323 -8.78 17.29 -7.45
N VAL A 324 -8.62 17.82 -6.23
CA VAL A 324 -8.05 17.11 -5.09
C VAL A 324 -9.17 16.81 -4.09
N MET A 325 -9.31 15.55 -3.73
CA MET A 325 -10.30 15.05 -2.79
C MET A 325 -9.63 14.57 -1.51
N SER A 326 -10.12 14.98 -0.35
CA SER A 326 -9.79 14.32 0.92
C SER A 326 -10.77 13.16 1.11
N LEU A 327 -10.26 11.94 1.18
CA LEU A 327 -11.12 10.78 1.40
C LEU A 327 -11.68 10.78 2.81
N CYS A 328 -12.93 10.35 2.94
CA CYS A 328 -13.58 10.17 4.22
C CYS A 328 -13.21 8.82 4.87
N THR A 329 -13.56 8.66 6.13
CA THR A 329 -13.24 7.46 6.91
C THR A 329 -13.72 6.15 6.29
N GLY A 330 -14.87 6.16 5.58
CA GLY A 330 -15.47 4.98 4.97
C GLY A 330 -14.91 4.60 3.60
N ASP A 331 -14.08 5.47 2.99
CA ASP A 331 -13.53 5.29 1.63
C ASP A 331 -12.00 5.09 1.61
N MET A 332 -11.32 5.33 2.72
CA MET A 332 -9.86 5.15 2.80
C MET A 332 -9.42 3.70 2.68
N GLY A 333 -8.27 3.47 2.04
CA GLY A 333 -7.59 2.18 1.96
C GLY A 333 -7.21 1.61 3.33
N PHE A 334 -7.10 0.28 3.43
CA PHE A 334 -6.91 -0.48 4.67
C PHE A 334 -5.77 0.02 5.57
N GLY A 335 -4.60 0.32 4.99
CA GLY A 335 -3.40 0.77 5.71
C GLY A 335 -3.34 2.28 5.96
N ALA A 336 -4.21 3.07 5.34
CA ALA A 336 -4.14 4.52 5.37
C ALA A 336 -4.70 5.12 6.67
N ALA A 337 -4.00 6.13 7.19
CA ALA A 337 -4.48 7.03 8.24
C ALA A 337 -5.12 8.30 7.65
N LYS A 338 -4.62 8.75 6.50
CA LYS A 338 -5.19 9.84 5.70
C LYS A 338 -4.83 9.65 4.24
N THR A 339 -5.78 9.94 3.34
CA THR A 339 -5.60 9.83 1.89
C THR A 339 -6.15 11.06 1.18
N TYR A 340 -5.40 11.52 0.18
CA TYR A 340 -5.86 12.43 -0.84
C TYR A 340 -5.89 11.70 -2.19
N ASP A 341 -6.99 11.86 -2.91
CA ASP A 341 -7.09 11.45 -4.31
C ASP A 341 -7.00 12.67 -5.23
N LEU A 342 -6.25 12.53 -6.31
CA LEU A 342 -6.33 13.44 -7.44
C LEU A 342 -7.22 12.80 -8.49
N GLU A 343 -8.20 13.55 -8.96
CA GLU A 343 -9.12 13.11 -9.99
C GLU A 343 -8.99 14.02 -11.21
N VAL A 344 -8.71 13.44 -12.38
CA VAL A 344 -8.57 14.15 -13.64
C VAL A 344 -9.88 14.20 -14.40
N TRP A 345 -10.13 15.31 -15.09
CA TRP A 345 -11.31 15.47 -15.94
C TRP A 345 -11.24 14.58 -17.19
N LEU A 346 -12.28 13.79 -17.42
CA LEU A 346 -12.47 12.99 -18.62
C LEU A 346 -13.69 13.52 -19.41
N PRO A 347 -13.47 14.22 -20.52
CA PRO A 347 -14.54 14.86 -21.30
C PRO A 347 -15.63 13.91 -21.79
N ALA A 348 -15.24 12.72 -22.26
CA ALA A 348 -16.20 11.74 -22.80
C ALA A 348 -17.16 11.20 -21.74
N GLN A 349 -16.73 11.12 -20.47
CA GLN A 349 -17.57 10.72 -19.34
C GLN A 349 -18.21 11.91 -18.65
N ASN A 350 -17.83 13.14 -19.01
CA ASN A 350 -18.25 14.38 -18.33
C ASN A 350 -18.10 14.30 -16.81
N THR A 351 -16.97 13.75 -16.34
CA THR A 351 -16.70 13.56 -14.91
C THR A 351 -15.21 13.58 -14.59
N TYR A 352 -14.90 13.73 -13.31
CA TYR A 352 -13.56 13.53 -12.76
C TYR A 352 -13.35 12.06 -12.41
N ARG A 353 -12.17 11.52 -12.71
CA ARG A 353 -11.79 10.12 -12.40
C ARG A 353 -10.46 10.12 -11.69
N GLU A 354 -10.35 9.30 -10.65
CA GLU A 354 -9.12 9.10 -9.88
C GLU A 354 -7.94 8.77 -10.80
N ILE A 355 -6.83 9.48 -10.64
CA ILE A 355 -5.58 9.27 -11.38
C ILE A 355 -4.39 9.05 -10.44
N SER A 356 -4.51 9.46 -9.19
CA SER A 356 -3.55 9.25 -8.13
C SER A 356 -4.26 9.17 -6.79
N SER A 357 -3.80 8.28 -5.94
CA SER A 357 -4.18 8.18 -4.54
C SER A 357 -2.92 8.24 -3.70
N LEU A 358 -2.85 9.20 -2.77
CA LEU A 358 -1.66 9.45 -1.95
C LEU A 358 -2.03 9.30 -0.48
N SER A 359 -1.34 8.41 0.22
CA SER A 359 -1.68 8.02 1.58
C SER A 359 -0.51 8.16 2.55
N ASN A 360 -0.81 8.65 3.74
CA ASN A 360 0.03 8.49 4.91
C ASN A 360 -0.47 7.27 5.70
N THR A 361 0.37 6.26 5.87
CA THR A 361 0.03 5.06 6.64
C THR A 361 0.51 5.15 8.09
N GLU A 362 1.15 6.25 8.45
CA GLU A 362 1.84 6.40 9.74
C GLU A 362 2.75 5.18 10.01
N ALA A 363 2.74 4.65 11.22
CA ALA A 363 3.55 3.49 11.60
C ALA A 363 2.91 2.13 11.25
N PHE A 364 1.80 2.11 10.53
CA PHE A 364 1.04 0.87 10.27
C PHE A 364 1.85 -0.17 9.51
N GLN A 365 2.47 0.23 8.39
CA GLN A 365 3.33 -0.64 7.59
C GLN A 365 4.67 -0.87 8.28
N ALA A 366 5.28 0.17 8.84
CA ALA A 366 6.54 0.06 9.56
C ALA A 366 6.46 -0.95 10.72
N ARG A 367 5.33 -1.01 11.44
CA ARG A 367 5.13 -1.99 12.51
C ARG A 367 5.01 -3.43 11.96
N ARG A 368 4.41 -3.63 10.79
CA ARG A 368 4.36 -4.92 10.10
C ARG A 368 5.75 -5.38 9.63
N MET A 369 6.54 -4.44 9.13
CA MET A 369 7.87 -4.68 8.56
C MET A 369 9.00 -4.60 9.60
N GLN A 370 8.71 -4.24 10.86
CA GLN A 370 9.72 -3.94 11.88
C GLN A 370 10.73 -2.86 11.43
N ALA A 371 10.27 -1.91 10.62
CA ALA A 371 11.05 -0.80 10.11
C ALA A 371 11.12 0.33 11.15
N ARG A 372 12.31 0.65 11.60
CA ARG A 372 12.56 1.58 12.69
C ARG A 372 13.66 2.57 12.32
N PHE A 373 13.81 3.62 13.10
CA PHE A 373 14.96 4.50 13.04
C PHE A 373 15.47 4.79 14.46
N ARG A 374 16.68 5.30 14.58
CA ARG A 374 17.21 5.80 15.86
C ARG A 374 16.90 7.29 15.95
N ASN A 375 16.08 7.65 16.95
CA ASN A 375 15.77 9.04 17.20
C ASN A 375 16.98 9.83 17.78
N ALA A 376 16.79 11.12 18.04
CA ALA A 376 17.84 12.00 18.58
C ALA A 376 18.41 11.53 19.92
N GLN A 377 17.66 10.73 20.69
CA GLN A 377 18.08 10.13 21.95
C GLN A 377 18.66 8.71 21.76
N ASN A 378 18.96 8.31 20.51
CA ASN A 378 19.45 7.00 20.13
C ASN A 378 18.51 5.83 20.51
N LYS A 379 17.22 6.09 20.65
CA LYS A 379 16.20 5.08 20.89
C LYS A 379 15.54 4.65 19.60
N PRO A 380 15.21 3.35 19.43
CA PRO A 380 14.49 2.89 18.25
C PRO A 380 13.02 3.35 18.31
N GLU A 381 12.55 3.95 17.22
CA GLU A 381 11.15 4.34 16.98
C GLU A 381 10.68 3.79 15.65
N MET A 382 9.36 3.58 15.49
CA MET A 382 8.78 3.19 14.21
C MET A 382 8.85 4.34 13.21
N LEU A 383 9.24 4.02 11.98
CA LEU A 383 9.16 4.94 10.86
C LEU A 383 7.68 5.19 10.48
N HIS A 384 7.41 6.30 9.82
CA HIS A 384 6.18 6.50 9.06
C HIS A 384 6.45 6.29 7.58
N THR A 385 5.50 5.66 6.89
CA THR A 385 5.58 5.41 5.46
C THR A 385 4.43 6.11 4.73
N LEU A 386 4.75 6.64 3.56
CA LEU A 386 3.81 7.30 2.67
C LEU A 386 3.99 6.72 1.26
N ASN A 387 2.90 6.61 0.55
CA ASN A 387 2.92 6.16 -0.84
C ASN A 387 1.89 6.92 -1.67
N GLY A 388 2.11 6.95 -2.97
CA GLY A 388 1.13 7.49 -3.91
C GLY A 388 1.60 7.44 -5.35
N SER A 389 0.66 7.53 -6.27
CA SER A 389 0.98 7.52 -7.69
C SER A 389 1.48 8.89 -8.16
N GLY A 390 2.57 8.90 -8.89
CA GLY A 390 3.11 10.10 -9.46
C GLY A 390 3.25 10.12 -11.01
N LEU A 391 2.33 9.54 -11.81
CA LEU A 391 0.95 9.13 -11.72
C LEU A 391 0.72 7.68 -12.23
N ALA A 392 -0.59 7.28 -12.35
CA ALA A 392 -0.99 6.10 -13.12
C ALA A 392 -0.84 6.40 -14.64
N VAL A 393 0.13 5.76 -15.30
CA VAL A 393 0.53 6.09 -16.67
C VAL A 393 -0.60 5.85 -17.67
N GLY A 394 -1.27 4.70 -17.59
CA GLY A 394 -2.37 4.36 -18.49
C GLY A 394 -3.56 5.32 -18.35
N ARG A 395 -3.94 5.69 -17.14
CA ARG A 395 -5.04 6.64 -16.90
C ARG A 395 -4.66 8.07 -17.31
N THR A 396 -3.38 8.44 -17.20
CA THR A 396 -2.87 9.71 -17.74
C THR A 396 -2.93 9.71 -19.26
N LEU A 397 -2.60 8.59 -19.92
CA LEU A 397 -2.78 8.45 -21.37
C LEU A 397 -4.24 8.63 -21.78
N VAL A 398 -5.19 8.01 -21.05
CA VAL A 398 -6.63 8.22 -21.27
C VAL A 398 -6.98 9.71 -21.21
N ALA A 399 -6.53 10.40 -20.16
CA ALA A 399 -6.80 11.82 -19.99
C ALA A 399 -6.20 12.68 -21.12
N VAL A 400 -4.99 12.37 -21.57
CA VAL A 400 -4.36 13.08 -22.70
C VAL A 400 -5.14 12.83 -23.99
N LEU A 401 -5.50 11.58 -24.31
CA LEU A 401 -6.27 11.25 -25.50
C LEU A 401 -7.60 12.01 -25.54
N GLU A 402 -8.34 12.02 -24.44
CA GLU A 402 -9.66 12.64 -24.40
C GLU A 402 -9.60 14.16 -24.37
N ASN A 403 -8.69 14.79 -23.59
CA ASN A 403 -8.60 16.24 -23.48
C ASN A 403 -7.92 16.90 -24.70
N TYR A 404 -7.03 16.20 -25.39
CA TYR A 404 -6.25 16.74 -26.50
C TYR A 404 -6.71 16.28 -27.88
N GLN A 405 -7.84 15.55 -27.98
CA GLN A 405 -8.45 15.14 -29.23
C GLN A 405 -8.86 16.35 -30.10
N GLN A 406 -8.82 16.18 -31.41
CA GLN A 406 -9.22 17.17 -32.38
C GLN A 406 -10.35 16.63 -33.30
N ALA A 407 -11.06 17.51 -33.98
CA ALA A 407 -12.16 17.15 -34.85
C ALA A 407 -11.75 16.19 -36.00
N ASP A 408 -10.49 16.24 -36.43
CA ASP A 408 -9.93 15.38 -37.46
C ASP A 408 -9.48 13.99 -36.95
N GLY A 409 -9.74 13.68 -35.70
CA GLY A 409 -9.34 12.43 -35.05
C GLY A 409 -7.88 12.37 -34.59
N SER A 410 -7.12 13.45 -34.80
CA SER A 410 -5.76 13.56 -34.30
C SER A 410 -5.76 13.93 -32.78
N VAL A 411 -4.62 13.74 -32.13
CA VAL A 411 -4.39 14.12 -30.72
C VAL A 411 -3.14 15.00 -30.64
N VAL A 412 -3.29 16.20 -30.08
CA VAL A 412 -2.14 17.09 -29.83
C VAL A 412 -1.30 16.51 -28.71
N VAL A 413 0.00 16.47 -28.91
CA VAL A 413 0.96 16.06 -27.88
C VAL A 413 1.21 17.23 -26.93
N PRO A 414 0.96 17.10 -25.61
CA PRO A 414 1.32 18.10 -24.62
C PRO A 414 2.76 18.57 -24.79
N GLU A 415 3.01 19.87 -24.67
CA GLU A 415 4.31 20.47 -24.98
C GLU A 415 5.46 19.82 -24.22
N VAL A 416 5.27 19.53 -22.92
CA VAL A 416 6.28 18.91 -22.06
C VAL A 416 6.66 17.48 -22.50
N LEU A 417 5.83 16.81 -23.29
CA LEU A 417 6.09 15.46 -23.81
C LEU A 417 6.77 15.46 -25.18
N ARG A 418 6.78 16.57 -25.89
CA ARG A 418 7.35 16.63 -27.26
C ARG A 418 8.82 16.22 -27.33
N PRO A 419 9.70 16.59 -26.37
CA PRO A 419 11.08 16.09 -26.37
C PRO A 419 11.16 14.56 -26.32
N TYR A 420 10.31 13.91 -25.53
CA TYR A 420 10.23 12.45 -25.40
C TYR A 420 9.61 11.78 -26.64
N MET A 421 8.83 12.55 -27.39
CA MET A 421 8.20 12.14 -28.64
C MET A 421 9.08 12.42 -29.90
N GLY A 422 10.33 12.91 -29.70
CA GLY A 422 11.23 13.30 -30.80
C GLY A 422 10.75 14.53 -31.57
N GLY A 423 10.13 15.45 -30.86
CA GLY A 423 9.59 16.69 -31.43
C GLY A 423 8.22 16.56 -32.08
N LEU A 424 7.58 15.37 -32.03
CA LEU A 424 6.26 15.17 -32.60
C LEU A 424 5.21 15.99 -31.83
N GLU A 425 4.48 16.84 -32.53
CA GLU A 425 3.46 17.72 -31.96
C GLU A 425 2.05 17.14 -31.98
N ARG A 426 1.81 16.10 -32.80
CA ARG A 426 0.48 15.53 -33.02
C ARG A 426 0.57 14.06 -33.40
N LEU A 427 -0.29 13.24 -32.81
CA LEU A 427 -0.58 11.89 -33.32
C LEU A 427 -1.71 11.97 -34.34
N THR A 428 -1.52 11.41 -35.53
CA THR A 428 -2.54 11.37 -36.56
C THR A 428 -2.94 9.92 -36.85
N PRO A 429 -4.24 9.67 -37.13
CA PRO A 429 -4.68 8.37 -37.62
C PRO A 429 -3.84 7.90 -38.82
N ALA A 430 -3.58 6.60 -38.89
CA ALA A 430 -2.99 6.01 -40.08
C ALA A 430 -3.94 6.23 -41.28
N ALA A 431 -3.38 6.62 -42.42
CA ALA A 431 -4.14 6.83 -43.67
C ALA A 431 -4.74 5.52 -44.19
#